data_55e9468154a90cd76a4554667306c46b
#
_entry.id   55e9468154a90cd76a4554667306c46b
#
_cell.length_a   1.000
_cell.length_b   1.000
_cell.length_c   1.000
_cell.angle_alpha   90.00
_cell.angle_beta   90.00
_cell.angle_gamma   90.00
#
_symmetry.space_group_name_H-M   'P 1'
#
loop_
_entity.id
_entity.type
_entity.pdbx_description
1 polymer ?
#
loop_
_entity_poly.entity_id
_entity_poly.type
_entity_poly.pdbx_seq_one_letter_code
_entity_poly.pdbx_strand_id
1 'polypeptide(L)'
;MIIAVDFDGTISRGKFPAIDGEQPYAGESLRKLHDEGHKIIIWTCRTGDQLLNAINWLLERKIPFDRVNDHDPENVAKYGEGGKKIYAHCYID
;
A
#
# COMPACT_ATOMS: atom_id res chain seq x y z
N MET A 1 -2.80 5.29 12.82
CA MET A 1 -2.57 6.27 11.73
C MET A 1 -2.95 5.66 10.39
N ILE A 2 -3.16 6.49 9.41
CA ILE A 2 -3.31 6.07 8.01
C ILE A 2 -1.94 6.22 7.36
N ILE A 3 -1.41 5.13 6.81
CA ILE A 3 -0.07 5.10 6.21
C ILE A 3 -0.21 4.71 4.75
N ALA A 4 0.20 5.59 3.85
CA ALA A 4 0.23 5.30 2.42
C ALA A 4 1.64 4.85 2.04
N VAL A 5 1.75 3.71 1.38
CA VAL A 5 3.03 3.07 1.04
C VAL A 5 3.09 2.81 -0.46
N ASP A 6 4.14 3.30 -1.10
CA ASP A 6 4.41 3.00 -2.50
C ASP A 6 4.76 1.51 -2.66
N PHE A 7 4.47 0.95 -3.83
CA PHE A 7 4.74 -0.45 -4.09
C PHE A 7 6.10 -0.68 -4.73
N ASP A 8 6.29 -0.22 -5.97
CA ASP A 8 7.53 -0.46 -6.72
C ASP A 8 8.71 0.29 -6.12
N GLY A 9 9.75 -0.43 -5.77
CA GLY A 9 10.96 0.13 -5.18
C GLY A 9 10.86 0.41 -3.68
N THR A 10 9.68 0.29 -3.08
CA THR A 10 9.48 0.51 -1.64
C THR A 10 9.12 -0.80 -0.93
N ILE A 11 8.10 -1.50 -1.40
CA ILE A 11 7.74 -2.83 -0.89
C ILE A 11 8.46 -3.90 -1.71
N SER A 12 8.42 -3.77 -3.02
CA SER A 12 8.99 -4.75 -3.94
C SER A 12 10.35 -4.34 -4.46
N ARG A 13 11.16 -5.36 -4.79
CA ARG A 13 12.39 -5.20 -5.55
C ARG A 13 12.15 -5.61 -6.99
N GLY A 14 13.02 -5.13 -7.86
CA GLY A 14 12.96 -5.44 -9.28
C GLY A 14 12.66 -4.19 -10.08
N LYS A 15 12.85 -4.31 -11.38
CA LYS A 15 12.54 -3.23 -12.30
C LYS A 15 11.14 -3.44 -12.83
N PHE A 16 10.27 -2.45 -12.66
CA PHE A 16 8.90 -2.50 -13.17
C PHE A 16 8.88 -3.00 -14.62
N PRO A 17 7.98 -3.92 -15.03
CA PRO A 17 6.88 -4.47 -14.23
C PRO A 17 7.23 -5.70 -13.37
N ALA A 18 8.49 -6.15 -13.39
CA ALA A 18 8.91 -7.36 -12.66
C ALA A 18 8.86 -7.14 -11.15
N ILE A 19 8.52 -8.20 -10.43
CA ILE A 19 8.53 -8.23 -8.96
C ILE A 19 9.51 -9.34 -8.57
N ASP A 20 10.71 -8.94 -8.16
CA ASP A 20 11.79 -9.90 -7.87
C ASP A 20 11.95 -10.25 -6.39
N GLY A 21 11.05 -9.76 -5.55
CA GLY A 21 11.07 -10.04 -4.13
C GLY A 21 10.73 -8.80 -3.31
N GLU A 22 10.86 -8.91 -1.99
CA GLU A 22 10.64 -7.80 -1.08
C GLU A 22 11.88 -6.96 -0.89
N GLN A 23 11.69 -5.66 -0.66
CA GLN A 23 12.73 -4.83 -0.05
C GLN A 23 13.00 -5.35 1.38
N PRO A 24 14.23 -5.20 1.89
CA PRO A 24 14.55 -5.69 3.24
C PRO A 24 13.56 -5.20 4.28
N TYR A 25 12.99 -6.12 5.05
CA TYR A 25 12.06 -5.87 6.16
C TYR A 25 10.71 -5.27 5.76
N ALA A 26 10.39 -5.14 4.47
CA ALA A 26 9.15 -4.51 4.05
C ALA A 26 7.91 -5.23 4.57
N GLY A 27 7.79 -6.52 4.31
CA GLY A 27 6.64 -7.31 4.76
C GLY A 27 6.53 -7.36 6.27
N GLU A 28 7.67 -7.57 6.95
CA GLU A 28 7.71 -7.61 8.41
C GLU A 28 7.24 -6.29 9.02
N SER A 29 7.72 -5.16 8.49
CA SER A 29 7.36 -3.84 8.98
C SER A 29 5.89 -3.55 8.77
N LEU A 30 5.34 -3.87 7.60
CA LEU A 30 3.92 -3.63 7.32
C LEU A 30 3.01 -4.51 8.17
N ARG A 31 3.38 -5.77 8.38
CA ARG A 31 2.63 -6.65 9.27
C ARG A 31 2.61 -6.10 10.70
N LYS A 32 3.74 -5.61 11.17
CA LYS A 32 3.83 -5.03 12.52
C LYS A 32 2.97 -3.77 12.64
N LEU A 33 3.05 -2.87 11.69
CA LEU A 33 2.23 -1.65 11.70
C LEU A 33 0.74 -1.97 11.66
N HIS A 34 0.34 -2.91 10.82
CA HIS A 34 -1.05 -3.33 10.73
C HIS A 34 -1.54 -3.96 12.05
N ASP A 35 -0.72 -4.79 12.66
CA ASP A 35 -1.06 -5.42 13.95
C ASP A 35 -1.18 -4.40 15.08
N GLU A 36 -0.49 -3.27 14.97
CA GLU A 36 -0.59 -2.16 15.92
C GLU A 36 -1.81 -1.28 15.67
N GLY A 37 -2.64 -1.62 14.70
CA GLY A 37 -3.89 -0.91 14.43
C GLY A 37 -3.81 0.19 13.37
N HIS A 38 -2.69 0.32 12.67
CA HIS A 38 -2.55 1.29 11.59
C HIS A 38 -3.27 0.82 10.32
N LYS A 39 -3.83 1.76 9.58
CA LYS A 39 -4.45 1.52 8.27
C LYS A 39 -3.38 1.66 7.20
N ILE A 40 -3.28 0.67 6.32
CA ILE A 40 -2.27 0.66 5.25
C ILE A 40 -2.97 0.87 3.91
N ILE A 41 -2.53 1.88 3.17
CA ILE A 41 -3.01 2.14 1.81
C ILE A 41 -1.83 1.92 0.86
N ILE A 42 -1.99 1.02 -0.09
CA ILE A 42 -1.00 0.86 -1.14
C ILE A 42 -1.24 1.94 -2.19
N TRP A 43 -0.23 2.73 -2.44
CA TRP A 43 -0.26 3.79 -3.42
C TRP A 43 0.66 3.42 -4.59
N THR A 44 0.11 3.22 -5.79
CA THR A 44 0.90 2.78 -6.92
C THR A 44 0.38 3.35 -8.23
N CYS A 45 1.28 3.56 -9.18
CA CYS A 45 0.93 3.93 -10.55
C CYS A 45 0.54 2.73 -11.41
N ARG A 46 0.65 1.52 -10.87
CA ARG A 46 0.25 0.32 -11.60
C ARG A 46 -1.25 0.32 -11.89
N THR A 47 -1.61 -0.17 -13.06
CA THR A 47 -3.01 -0.34 -13.49
C THR A 47 -3.19 -1.68 -14.17
N GLY A 48 -4.44 -2.08 -14.40
CA GLY A 48 -4.76 -3.30 -15.14
C GLY A 48 -4.10 -4.54 -14.57
N ASP A 49 -3.56 -5.38 -15.45
CA ASP A 49 -2.96 -6.65 -15.07
C ASP A 49 -1.73 -6.47 -14.17
N GLN A 50 -0.99 -5.40 -14.36
CA GLN A 50 0.18 -5.12 -13.53
C GLN A 50 -0.21 -4.78 -12.11
N LEU A 51 -1.32 -4.08 -11.92
CA LEU A 51 -1.87 -3.84 -10.59
C LEU A 51 -2.38 -5.13 -9.96
N LEU A 52 -3.08 -5.95 -10.72
CA LEU A 52 -3.57 -7.24 -10.25
C LEU A 52 -2.42 -8.15 -9.82
N ASN A 53 -1.34 -8.18 -10.59
CA ASN A 53 -0.14 -8.94 -10.23
C ASN A 53 0.45 -8.49 -8.90
N ALA A 54 0.51 -7.18 -8.67
CA ALA A 54 1.02 -6.63 -7.41
C ALA A 54 0.11 -7.02 -6.23
N ILE A 55 -1.20 -6.90 -6.40
CA ILE A 55 -2.17 -7.26 -5.37
C ILE A 55 -2.05 -8.74 -5.02
N ASN A 56 -2.02 -9.61 -6.02
CA ASN A 56 -1.90 -11.05 -5.81
C ASN A 56 -0.58 -11.40 -5.11
N TRP A 57 0.50 -10.73 -5.49
CA TRP A 57 1.80 -10.92 -4.86
C TRP A 57 1.76 -10.54 -3.37
N LEU A 58 1.12 -9.43 -3.03
CA LEU A 58 0.94 -9.00 -1.64
C LEU A 58 0.13 -10.02 -0.84
N LEU A 59 -0.97 -10.53 -1.42
CA LEU A 59 -1.83 -11.51 -0.78
C LEU A 59 -1.09 -12.83 -0.55
N GLU A 60 -0.32 -13.30 -1.52
CA GLU A 60 0.46 -14.53 -1.40
C GLU A 60 1.49 -14.46 -0.28
N ARG A 61 2.09 -13.28 -0.09
CA ARG A 61 3.09 -13.06 0.95
C ARG A 61 2.49 -12.64 2.29
N LYS A 62 1.16 -12.54 2.37
CA LYS A 62 0.45 -12.12 3.59
C LYS A 62 0.93 -10.76 4.08
N ILE A 63 1.21 -9.85 3.16
CA ILE A 63 1.50 -8.46 3.48
C ILE A 63 0.18 -7.71 3.55
N PRO A 64 -0.20 -7.18 4.71
CA PRO A 64 -1.52 -6.61 4.90
C PRO A 64 -1.66 -5.23 4.28
N PHE A 65 -2.85 -4.94 3.78
CA PHE A 65 -3.24 -3.60 3.34
C PHE A 65 -4.76 -3.48 3.47
N ASP A 66 -5.23 -2.26 3.65
CA ASP A 66 -6.66 -1.99 3.82
C ASP A 66 -7.27 -1.46 2.53
N ARG A 67 -6.51 -0.67 1.77
CA ARG A 67 -6.96 -0.08 0.50
C ARG A 67 -5.83 -0.04 -0.50
N VAL A 68 -6.19 0.07 -1.77
CA VAL A 68 -5.26 0.28 -2.88
C VAL A 68 -5.74 1.49 -3.67
N ASN A 69 -4.93 2.54 -3.72
CA ASN A 69 -5.20 3.78 -4.45
C ASN A 69 -6.57 4.41 -4.12
N ASP A 70 -7.01 4.27 -2.87
CA ASP A 70 -8.31 4.77 -2.45
C ASP A 70 -8.23 5.33 -1.04
N HIS A 71 -9.17 6.20 -0.71
CA HIS A 71 -9.26 6.83 0.61
C HIS A 71 -9.69 5.85 1.69
N ASP A 72 -9.21 6.07 2.91
CA ASP A 72 -9.73 5.35 4.07
C ASP A 72 -11.20 5.73 4.28
N PRO A 73 -12.13 4.75 4.39
CA PRO A 73 -13.55 5.05 4.51
C PRO A 73 -13.94 5.86 5.74
N GLU A 74 -13.29 5.65 6.86
CA GLU A 74 -13.56 6.41 8.09
C GLU A 74 -13.13 7.87 7.95
N ASN A 75 -12.03 8.10 7.24
CA ASN A 75 -11.55 9.45 6.97
C ASN A 75 -12.50 10.18 6.01
N VAL A 76 -13.00 9.51 4.99
CA VAL A 76 -13.99 10.09 4.07
C VAL A 76 -15.28 10.43 4.82
N ALA A 77 -15.75 9.55 5.68
CA ALA A 77 -16.96 9.79 6.47
C ALA A 77 -16.82 11.01 7.40
N LYS A 78 -15.61 11.25 7.93
CA LYS A 78 -15.36 12.34 8.87
C LYS A 78 -15.06 13.68 8.18
N TYR A 79 -14.30 13.66 7.09
CA TYR A 79 -13.78 14.88 6.45
C TYR A 79 -14.25 15.08 5.01
N GLY A 80 -14.93 14.11 4.42
CA GLY A 80 -15.34 14.13 3.02
C GLY A 80 -14.20 13.75 2.08
N GLU A 81 -14.52 13.57 0.80
CA GLU A 81 -13.54 13.32 -0.24
C GLU A 81 -12.82 14.61 -0.60
N GLY A 82 -11.53 14.69 -0.29
CA GLY A 82 -10.73 15.86 -0.60
C GLY A 82 -9.75 15.59 -1.73
N GLY A 83 -9.97 16.14 -2.90
CA GLY A 83 -9.00 16.19 -3.99
C GLY A 83 -8.57 14.84 -4.55
N LYS A 84 -7.51 14.86 -5.40
CA LYS A 84 -7.00 13.68 -6.10
C LYS A 84 -5.99 12.88 -5.27
N LYS A 85 -5.34 13.53 -4.32
CA LYS A 85 -4.32 12.87 -3.48
C LYS A 85 -5.01 12.15 -2.32
N ILE A 86 -4.65 10.89 -2.12
CA ILE A 86 -5.15 10.10 -0.99
C ILE A 86 -4.60 10.69 0.31
N TYR A 87 -5.49 10.92 1.27
CA TYR A 87 -5.08 11.39 2.58
C TYR A 87 -4.37 10.28 3.36
N ALA A 88 -3.24 10.60 3.93
CA ALA A 88 -2.56 9.74 4.88
C ALA A 88 -1.78 10.59 5.89
N HIS A 89 -1.61 10.06 7.08
CA HIS A 89 -0.78 10.70 8.10
C HIS A 89 0.70 10.60 7.75
N CYS A 90 1.08 9.53 7.06
CA CYS A 90 2.46 9.27 6.68
C CYS A 90 2.48 8.64 5.29
N TYR A 91 3.41 9.09 4.44
CA TYR A 91 3.65 8.53 3.11
C TYR A 91 5.04 7.91 3.10
N ILE A 92 5.13 6.63 2.70
CA ILE A 92 6.40 5.90 2.59
C ILE A 92 6.64 5.59 1.12
N ASP A 93 7.69 6.14 0.58
CA ASP A 93 8.10 5.92 -0.81
C ASP A 93 9.63 5.90 -0.96
#